data_62de94994f95cf07ad6d14b78433bf22
#
_entry.id   62de94994f95cf07ad6d14b78433bf22
#
_cell.length_a   1.000
_cell.length_b   1.000
_cell.length_c   1.000
_cell.angle_alpha   90.00
_cell.angle_beta   90.00
_cell.angle_gamma   90.00
#
_symmetry.space_group_name_H-M   'P 1'
#
loop_
_entity.id
_entity.type
_entity.pdbx_description
1 polymer ?
#
loop_
_entity_poly.entity_id
_entity_poly.type
_entity_poly.pdbx_seq_one_letter_code
_entity_poly.pdbx_strand_id
1 'polypeptide(L)'
;MRIIGGSFKGIKIFEAFDKNTRPLRDLVKESILNILEYSKDSKINFNNSLILDLFSGTGSFGLECISRGAAKVYFFENYNQSIEILNKNIKKLKCENKARVFNQNAFNFFENKELKNKKLDLIFLDPPYKEENIKVILENIAKLKLLKENGLIVLHRHKKTKDDFGKNYTINRSARYGISKIIFLKKIN
;
A
#
# COMPACT_ATOMS: atom_id res chain seq x y z
N MET A 1 9.71 13.48 5.61
CA MET A 1 8.44 13.15 4.91
C MET A 1 7.26 13.77 5.66
N ARG A 2 6.15 14.06 4.98
CA ARG A 2 4.94 14.65 5.60
C ARG A 2 3.67 14.01 5.03
N ILE A 3 2.58 14.13 5.77
CA ILE A 3 1.23 13.81 5.28
C ILE A 3 0.79 14.93 4.32
N ILE A 4 0.31 14.53 3.13
CA ILE A 4 0.03 15.46 2.03
C ILE A 4 -1.44 15.93 2.06
N GLY A 5 -2.37 15.05 2.45
CA GLY A 5 -3.80 15.33 2.44
C GLY A 5 -4.56 14.81 3.64
N GLY A 6 -5.87 15.08 3.69
CA GLY A 6 -6.76 14.61 4.74
C GLY A 6 -6.58 15.31 6.09
N SER A 7 -7.06 14.67 7.17
CA SER A 7 -7.13 15.25 8.53
C SER A 7 -5.76 15.53 9.16
N PHE A 8 -4.70 14.87 8.70
CA PHE A 8 -3.34 15.03 9.21
C PHE A 8 -2.44 15.85 8.27
N LYS A 9 -3.02 16.52 7.26
CA LYS A 9 -2.26 17.31 6.26
C LYS A 9 -1.21 18.21 6.92
N GLY A 10 0.01 18.16 6.40
CA GLY A 10 1.14 18.99 6.85
C GLY A 10 1.93 18.41 8.02
N ILE A 11 1.42 17.41 8.75
CA ILE A 11 2.13 16.81 9.87
C ILE A 11 3.35 16.03 9.33
N LYS A 12 4.54 16.36 9.86
CA LYS A 12 5.77 15.62 9.57
C LYS A 12 5.75 14.28 10.27
N ILE A 13 6.09 13.22 9.55
CA ILE A 13 6.29 11.86 10.08
C ILE A 13 7.78 11.51 10.08
N PHE A 14 8.15 10.60 10.98
CA PHE A 14 9.52 10.10 11.07
C PHE A 14 9.85 9.21 9.89
N GLU A 15 11.11 9.25 9.46
CA GLU A 15 11.67 8.47 8.36
C GLU A 15 12.80 7.58 8.87
N ALA A 16 13.05 6.49 8.17
CA ALA A 16 14.27 5.72 8.39
C ALA A 16 15.46 6.41 7.68
N PHE A 17 16.58 6.49 8.39
CA PHE A 17 17.82 7.10 7.88
C PHE A 17 18.87 6.07 7.47
N ASP A 18 18.47 4.84 7.20
CA ASP A 18 19.39 3.80 6.79
C ASP A 18 19.36 3.57 5.27
N LYS A 19 20.42 2.88 4.77
CA LYS A 19 20.54 2.54 3.34
C LYS A 19 19.61 1.40 2.90
N ASN A 20 18.98 0.72 3.85
CA ASN A 20 18.14 -0.46 3.59
C ASN A 20 16.69 -0.08 3.30
N THR A 21 16.29 1.12 3.70
CA THR A 21 14.94 1.63 3.45
C THR A 21 14.95 2.66 2.33
N ARG A 22 14.03 2.48 1.40
CA ARG A 22 13.80 3.44 0.32
C ARG A 22 12.42 4.06 0.50
N PRO A 23 12.37 5.29 1.03
CA PRO A 23 11.08 5.96 1.20
C PRO A 23 10.38 6.19 -0.14
N LEU A 24 9.08 5.95 -0.20
CA LEU A 24 8.24 6.36 -1.32
C LEU A 24 8.30 7.89 -1.45
N ARG A 25 8.80 8.38 -2.58
CA ARG A 25 8.96 9.84 -2.79
C ARG A 25 7.61 10.54 -2.72
N ASP A 26 7.57 11.71 -2.06
CA ASP A 26 6.33 12.48 -1.87
C ASP A 26 5.59 12.73 -3.20
N LEU A 27 6.31 13.09 -4.26
CA LEU A 27 5.71 13.30 -5.59
C LEU A 27 5.02 12.04 -6.14
N VAL A 28 5.64 10.86 -5.97
CA VAL A 28 5.06 9.60 -6.44
C VAL A 28 3.84 9.23 -5.61
N LYS A 29 3.95 9.37 -4.28
CA LYS A 29 2.83 9.13 -3.34
C LYS A 29 1.64 10.03 -3.65
N GLU A 30 1.87 11.33 -3.84
CA GLU A 30 0.85 12.31 -4.21
C GLU A 30 0.18 11.95 -5.52
N SER A 31 0.97 11.57 -6.53
CA SER A 31 0.43 11.17 -7.83
C SER A 31 -0.45 9.93 -7.74
N ILE A 32 -0.05 8.91 -6.95
CA ILE A 32 -0.87 7.71 -6.70
C ILE A 32 -2.20 8.12 -6.07
N LEU A 33 -2.15 8.92 -5.01
CA LEU A 33 -3.33 9.31 -4.25
C LEU A 33 -4.28 10.18 -5.09
N ASN A 34 -3.75 11.09 -5.91
CA ASN A 34 -4.55 11.90 -6.82
C ASN A 34 -5.28 11.02 -7.87
N ILE A 35 -4.60 9.97 -8.38
CA ILE A 35 -5.25 9.02 -9.29
C ILE A 35 -6.37 8.27 -8.55
N LEU A 36 -6.11 7.80 -7.33
CA LEU A 36 -7.09 7.07 -6.53
C LEU A 36 -8.28 7.94 -6.09
N GLU A 37 -8.14 9.24 -5.97
CA GLU A 37 -9.23 10.15 -5.58
C GLU A 37 -10.03 10.69 -6.76
N TYR A 38 -9.36 10.98 -7.89
CA TYR A 38 -9.95 11.80 -8.94
C TYR A 38 -10.07 11.12 -10.30
N SER A 39 -9.41 9.96 -10.50
CA SER A 39 -9.50 9.26 -11.78
C SER A 39 -10.87 8.63 -11.98
N LYS A 40 -11.39 8.68 -13.20
CA LYS A 40 -12.66 8.00 -13.55
C LYS A 40 -12.55 6.47 -13.43
N ASP A 41 -11.39 5.91 -13.79
CA ASP A 41 -11.22 4.45 -13.94
C ASP A 41 -10.57 3.78 -12.74
N SER A 42 -9.87 4.54 -11.89
CA SER A 42 -9.09 4.03 -10.77
C SER A 42 -9.46 4.69 -9.44
N LYS A 43 -10.68 5.22 -9.34
CA LYS A 43 -11.16 5.92 -8.14
C LYS A 43 -11.54 4.93 -7.06
N ILE A 44 -11.12 5.22 -5.83
CA ILE A 44 -11.63 4.60 -4.61
C ILE A 44 -12.19 5.68 -3.69
N ASN A 45 -13.15 5.30 -2.86
CA ASN A 45 -13.57 6.14 -1.74
C ASN A 45 -12.73 5.77 -0.52
N PHE A 46 -11.86 6.67 -0.06
CA PHE A 46 -11.08 6.43 1.15
C PHE A 46 -11.93 6.37 2.40
N ASN A 47 -13.05 7.12 2.44
CA ASN A 47 -13.89 7.14 3.63
C ASN A 47 -14.46 5.74 3.92
N ASN A 48 -14.23 5.27 5.15
CA ASN A 48 -14.59 3.93 5.63
C ASN A 48 -13.96 2.76 4.86
N SER A 49 -12.89 3.00 4.08
CA SER A 49 -12.18 1.95 3.34
C SER A 49 -11.32 1.06 4.24
N LEU A 50 -11.14 -0.19 3.81
CA LEU A 50 -10.20 -1.15 4.37
C LEU A 50 -9.00 -1.29 3.42
N ILE A 51 -7.81 -1.09 3.92
CA ILE A 51 -6.60 -1.02 3.10
C ILE A 51 -5.54 -1.99 3.64
N LEU A 52 -4.82 -2.63 2.73
CA LEU A 52 -3.65 -3.45 3.02
C LEU A 52 -2.42 -2.78 2.41
N ASP A 53 -1.44 -2.50 3.25
CA ASP A 53 -0.16 -1.91 2.88
C ASP A 53 0.94 -2.96 3.09
N LEU A 54 1.33 -3.63 2.01
CA LEU A 54 2.37 -4.65 1.99
C LEU A 54 3.73 -4.01 1.67
N PHE A 55 4.76 -4.38 2.42
CA PHE A 55 6.08 -3.73 2.43
C PHE A 55 5.96 -2.28 2.92
N SER A 56 5.27 -2.09 4.04
CA SER A 56 4.80 -0.76 4.46
C SER A 56 5.91 0.19 4.92
N GLY A 57 7.12 -0.31 5.19
CA GLY A 57 8.22 0.52 5.67
C GLY A 57 7.82 1.33 6.91
N THR A 58 8.03 2.63 6.87
CA THR A 58 7.65 3.56 7.94
C THR A 58 6.18 3.99 7.90
N GLY A 59 5.37 3.37 7.03
CA GLY A 59 3.93 3.55 6.93
C GLY A 59 3.45 4.75 6.11
N SER A 60 4.32 5.33 5.31
CA SER A 60 4.04 6.58 4.60
C SER A 60 2.76 6.55 3.76
N PHE A 61 2.49 5.45 3.07
CA PHE A 61 1.29 5.32 2.22
C PHE A 61 0.04 5.02 3.05
N GLY A 62 0.09 4.02 3.93
CA GLY A 62 -1.07 3.65 4.73
C GLY A 62 -1.51 4.75 5.70
N LEU A 63 -0.57 5.51 6.29
CA LEU A 63 -0.88 6.66 7.15
C LEU A 63 -1.55 7.80 6.38
N GLU A 64 -1.16 8.01 5.14
CA GLU A 64 -1.83 8.94 4.23
C GLU A 64 -3.27 8.50 3.96
N CYS A 65 -3.51 7.19 3.76
CA CYS A 65 -4.85 6.65 3.60
C CYS A 65 -5.72 6.84 4.86
N ILE A 66 -5.16 6.65 6.07
CA ILE A 66 -5.86 6.95 7.33
C ILE A 66 -6.23 8.42 7.41
N SER A 67 -5.31 9.31 7.04
CA SER A 67 -5.55 10.75 6.99
C SER A 67 -6.71 11.14 6.08
N ARG A 68 -6.93 10.39 5.00
CA ARG A 68 -8.01 10.60 4.01
C ARG A 68 -9.31 9.90 4.38
N GLY A 69 -9.38 9.24 5.53
CA GLY A 69 -10.63 8.68 6.05
C GLY A 69 -10.71 7.15 6.03
N ALA A 70 -9.64 6.42 5.74
CA ALA A 70 -9.65 4.97 5.85
C ALA A 70 -10.09 4.53 7.25
N ALA A 71 -10.98 3.54 7.31
CA ALA A 71 -11.47 2.97 8.56
C ALA A 71 -10.39 2.12 9.23
N LYS A 72 -9.64 1.35 8.42
CA LYS A 72 -8.57 0.49 8.91
C LYS A 72 -7.50 0.29 7.85
N VAL A 73 -6.25 0.34 8.28
CA VAL A 73 -5.10 -0.03 7.47
C VAL A 73 -4.33 -1.15 8.16
N TYR A 74 -4.07 -2.21 7.41
CA TYR A 74 -3.27 -3.37 7.81
C TYR A 74 -1.89 -3.21 7.20
N PHE A 75 -0.87 -3.04 8.06
CA PHE A 75 0.51 -2.85 7.66
C PHE A 75 1.30 -4.13 7.83
N PHE A 76 2.00 -4.56 6.80
CA PHE A 76 2.94 -5.69 6.85
C PHE A 76 4.35 -5.19 6.60
N GLU A 77 5.21 -5.41 7.57
CA GLU A 77 6.62 -5.05 7.55
C GLU A 77 7.40 -6.04 8.42
N ASN A 78 8.61 -6.39 8.04
CA ASN A 78 9.44 -7.31 8.80
C ASN A 78 10.81 -6.73 9.21
N TYR A 79 11.10 -5.49 8.81
CA TYR A 79 12.31 -4.80 9.23
C TYR A 79 12.04 -4.03 10.54
N ASN A 80 12.62 -4.49 11.64
CA ASN A 80 12.31 -3.98 12.98
C ASN A 80 12.46 -2.47 13.12
N GLN A 81 13.50 -1.86 12.53
CA GLN A 81 13.69 -0.40 12.60
C GLN A 81 12.54 0.35 11.91
N SER A 82 12.07 -0.14 10.78
CA SER A 82 10.90 0.44 10.09
C SER A 82 9.64 0.32 10.94
N ILE A 83 9.43 -0.83 11.57
CA ILE A 83 8.28 -1.08 12.46
C ILE A 83 8.28 -0.14 13.66
N GLU A 84 9.44 0.07 14.29
CA GLU A 84 9.56 1.03 15.40
C GLU A 84 9.17 2.45 14.97
N ILE A 85 9.63 2.88 13.80
CA ILE A 85 9.31 4.20 13.25
C ILE A 85 7.82 4.27 12.87
N LEU A 86 7.28 3.23 12.24
CA LEU A 86 5.85 3.13 11.92
C LEU A 86 4.99 3.28 13.19
N ASN A 87 5.33 2.58 14.26
CA ASN A 87 4.61 2.68 15.53
C ASN A 87 4.73 4.09 16.16
N LYS A 88 5.91 4.74 16.07
CA LYS A 88 6.09 6.14 16.50
C LYS A 88 5.20 7.09 15.66
N ASN A 89 5.09 6.86 14.37
CA ASN A 89 4.24 7.64 13.47
C ASN A 89 2.76 7.48 13.79
N ILE A 90 2.30 6.25 14.00
CA ILE A 90 0.92 5.92 14.38
C ILE A 90 0.55 6.64 15.69
N LYS A 91 1.41 6.54 16.70
CA LYS A 91 1.23 7.23 18.00
C LYS A 91 1.22 8.74 17.85
N LYS A 92 2.14 9.30 17.04
CA LYS A 92 2.21 10.74 16.78
C LYS A 92 0.94 11.28 16.14
N LEU A 93 0.34 10.50 15.23
CA LEU A 93 -0.90 10.85 14.54
C LEU A 93 -2.16 10.49 15.35
N LYS A 94 -2.02 9.84 16.52
CA LYS A 94 -3.12 9.36 17.38
C LYS A 94 -4.14 8.53 16.60
N CYS A 95 -3.64 7.58 15.78
CA CYS A 95 -4.47 6.77 14.90
C CYS A 95 -4.36 5.26 15.17
N GLU A 96 -4.00 4.85 16.38
CA GLU A 96 -3.82 3.46 16.80
C GLU A 96 -5.06 2.60 16.54
N ASN A 97 -6.24 3.17 16.74
CA ASN A 97 -7.51 2.49 16.49
C ASN A 97 -7.76 2.18 15.00
N LYS A 98 -7.12 2.91 14.08
CA LYS A 98 -7.22 2.72 12.63
C LYS A 98 -6.07 1.95 12.01
N ALA A 99 -4.98 1.73 12.75
CA ALA A 99 -3.79 1.02 12.29
C ALA A 99 -3.70 -0.38 12.90
N ARG A 100 -3.25 -1.35 12.11
CA ARG A 100 -2.91 -2.70 12.58
C ARG A 100 -1.58 -3.11 11.96
N VAL A 101 -0.54 -3.22 12.77
CA VAL A 101 0.82 -3.55 12.31
C VAL A 101 1.09 -5.02 12.58
N PHE A 102 1.62 -5.71 11.55
CA PHE A 102 2.09 -7.08 11.63
C PHE A 102 3.59 -7.12 11.33
N ASN A 103 4.37 -7.55 12.33
CA ASN A 103 5.78 -7.89 12.12
C ASN A 103 5.84 -9.24 11.41
N GLN A 104 5.64 -9.22 10.10
CA GLN A 104 5.54 -10.41 9.27
C GLN A 104 6.04 -10.11 7.86
N ASN A 105 6.72 -11.09 7.25
CA ASN A 105 7.10 -10.98 5.85
C ASN A 105 5.85 -10.82 4.98
N ALA A 106 5.87 -9.82 4.10
CA ALA A 106 4.76 -9.53 3.20
C ALA A 106 4.39 -10.71 2.28
N PHE A 107 5.32 -11.61 1.98
CA PHE A 107 5.04 -12.83 1.21
C PHE A 107 4.18 -13.85 1.96
N ASN A 108 4.14 -13.80 3.29
CA ASN A 108 3.38 -14.71 4.14
C ASN A 108 2.08 -14.07 4.68
N PHE A 109 1.66 -12.92 4.14
CA PHE A 109 0.45 -12.21 4.59
C PHE A 109 -0.80 -13.09 4.59
N PHE A 110 -0.86 -14.07 3.67
CA PHE A 110 -1.99 -14.97 3.49
C PHE A 110 -2.20 -15.94 4.67
N GLU A 111 -1.19 -16.16 5.51
CA GLU A 111 -1.27 -16.96 6.73
C GLU A 111 -1.96 -16.21 7.88
N ASN A 112 -2.10 -14.89 7.73
CA ASN A 112 -2.63 -14.04 8.79
C ASN A 112 -4.15 -14.20 8.94
N LYS A 113 -4.56 -14.74 10.10
CA LYS A 113 -5.98 -15.03 10.39
C LYS A 113 -6.86 -13.77 10.42
N GLU A 114 -6.29 -12.59 10.75
CA GLU A 114 -7.06 -11.33 10.80
C GLU A 114 -7.49 -10.85 9.42
N LEU A 115 -6.81 -11.28 8.36
CA LEU A 115 -7.20 -10.97 6.98
C LEU A 115 -8.25 -11.93 6.42
N LYS A 116 -8.47 -13.07 7.08
CA LYS A 116 -9.46 -14.06 6.63
C LYS A 116 -10.85 -13.42 6.53
N ASN A 117 -11.50 -13.60 5.39
CA ASN A 117 -12.82 -13.06 5.07
C ASN A 117 -12.89 -11.51 4.97
N LYS A 118 -11.78 -10.79 5.02
CA LYS A 118 -11.80 -9.35 4.74
C LYS A 118 -12.06 -9.08 3.26
N LYS A 119 -12.67 -7.93 3.01
CA LYS A 119 -12.88 -7.39 1.66
C LYS A 119 -12.26 -6.00 1.63
N LEU A 120 -11.12 -5.90 0.95
CA LEU A 120 -10.29 -4.72 0.91
C LEU A 120 -10.64 -3.82 -0.26
N ASP A 121 -10.66 -2.53 -0.04
CA ASP A 121 -10.88 -1.53 -1.07
C ASP A 121 -9.60 -1.28 -1.87
N LEU A 122 -8.45 -1.33 -1.18
CA LEU A 122 -7.15 -1.06 -1.77
C LEU A 122 -6.09 -1.99 -1.17
N ILE A 123 -5.23 -2.52 -2.03
CA ILE A 123 -4.00 -3.20 -1.64
C ILE A 123 -2.84 -2.46 -2.28
N PHE A 124 -1.91 -1.97 -1.47
CA PHE A 124 -0.70 -1.29 -1.92
C PHE A 124 0.50 -2.21 -1.76
N LEU A 125 1.35 -2.27 -2.78
CA LEU A 125 2.54 -3.08 -2.86
C LEU A 125 3.74 -2.19 -3.24
N ASP A 126 4.69 -2.03 -2.33
CA ASP A 126 5.97 -1.33 -2.60
C ASP A 126 7.18 -2.25 -2.30
N PRO A 127 7.29 -3.39 -2.99
CA PRO A 127 8.36 -4.35 -2.75
C PRO A 127 9.72 -3.77 -3.17
N PRO A 128 10.84 -4.32 -2.65
CA PRO A 128 12.17 -4.01 -3.15
C PRO A 128 12.24 -4.18 -4.68
N TYR A 129 13.01 -3.32 -5.37
CA TYR A 129 13.06 -3.36 -6.84
C TYR A 129 13.55 -4.67 -7.44
N LYS A 130 14.39 -5.40 -6.68
CA LYS A 130 14.92 -6.71 -7.10
C LYS A 130 13.94 -7.87 -6.87
N GLU A 131 12.79 -7.60 -6.24
CA GLU A 131 11.81 -8.65 -5.97
C GLU A 131 11.13 -9.08 -7.28
N GLU A 132 11.12 -10.38 -7.55
CA GLU A 132 10.56 -10.94 -8.79
C GLU A 132 9.28 -11.76 -8.55
N ASN A 133 8.98 -12.10 -7.29
CA ASN A 133 7.90 -13.03 -6.95
C ASN A 133 6.54 -12.35 -6.68
N ILE A 134 6.28 -11.20 -7.28
CA ILE A 134 5.00 -10.47 -7.09
C ILE A 134 3.78 -11.31 -7.50
N LYS A 135 3.93 -12.19 -8.49
CA LYS A 135 2.89 -13.13 -8.91
C LYS A 135 2.35 -13.96 -7.76
N VAL A 136 3.21 -14.46 -6.87
CA VAL A 136 2.81 -15.25 -5.70
C VAL A 136 1.89 -14.46 -4.76
N ILE A 137 2.19 -13.18 -4.53
CA ILE A 137 1.34 -12.29 -3.73
C ILE A 137 -0.03 -12.14 -4.40
N LEU A 138 -0.05 -11.84 -5.70
CA LEU A 138 -1.28 -11.64 -6.47
C LEU A 138 -2.16 -12.89 -6.50
N GLU A 139 -1.57 -14.07 -6.68
CA GLU A 139 -2.28 -15.35 -6.64
C GLU A 139 -2.92 -15.61 -5.26
N ASN A 140 -2.21 -15.32 -4.18
CA ASN A 140 -2.76 -15.45 -2.82
C ASN A 140 -3.88 -14.43 -2.54
N ILE A 141 -3.77 -13.19 -3.02
CA ILE A 141 -4.87 -12.20 -2.93
C ILE A 141 -6.12 -12.72 -3.65
N ALA A 142 -5.95 -13.32 -4.84
CA ALA A 142 -7.05 -13.90 -5.60
C ALA A 142 -7.65 -15.13 -4.90
N LYS A 143 -6.82 -16.06 -4.44
CA LYS A 143 -7.23 -17.29 -3.73
C LYS A 143 -8.05 -16.98 -2.49
N LEU A 144 -7.62 -16.00 -1.69
CA LEU A 144 -8.32 -15.55 -0.49
C LEU A 144 -9.51 -14.62 -0.79
N LYS A 145 -9.69 -14.24 -2.04
CA LYS A 145 -10.74 -13.31 -2.48
C LYS A 145 -10.75 -12.00 -1.65
N LEU A 146 -9.55 -11.49 -1.33
CA LEU A 146 -9.39 -10.34 -0.43
C LEU A 146 -9.86 -9.03 -1.05
N LEU A 147 -9.71 -8.86 -2.36
CA LEU A 147 -10.09 -7.63 -3.02
C LEU A 147 -11.61 -7.56 -3.26
N LYS A 148 -12.22 -6.42 -2.96
CA LYS A 148 -13.60 -6.13 -3.36
C LYS A 148 -13.73 -6.14 -4.88
N GLU A 149 -14.95 -6.25 -5.40
CA GLU A 149 -15.23 -6.22 -6.84
C GLU A 149 -14.67 -4.96 -7.51
N ASN A 150 -14.92 -3.79 -6.92
CA ASN A 150 -14.39 -2.50 -7.38
C ASN A 150 -13.07 -2.09 -6.70
N GLY A 151 -12.44 -3.01 -5.99
CA GLY A 151 -11.17 -2.77 -5.31
C GLY A 151 -10.00 -2.68 -6.30
N LEU A 152 -8.92 -2.05 -5.85
CA LEU A 152 -7.71 -1.86 -6.65
C LEU A 152 -6.49 -2.44 -5.94
N ILE A 153 -5.57 -2.94 -6.74
CA ILE A 153 -4.19 -3.20 -6.31
C ILE A 153 -3.31 -2.13 -6.96
N VAL A 154 -2.51 -1.45 -6.17
CA VAL A 154 -1.50 -0.50 -6.65
C VAL A 154 -0.13 -1.06 -6.38
N LEU A 155 0.66 -1.20 -7.42
CA LEU A 155 2.01 -1.75 -7.37
C LEU A 155 3.03 -0.68 -7.80
N HIS A 156 3.98 -0.37 -6.92
CA HIS A 156 5.12 0.49 -7.22
C HIS A 156 6.35 -0.34 -7.58
N ARG A 157 6.93 -0.08 -8.73
CA ARG A 157 8.09 -0.80 -9.26
C ARG A 157 9.12 0.13 -9.88
N HIS A 158 10.30 -0.40 -10.12
CA HIS A 158 11.26 0.26 -11.00
C HIS A 158 10.77 0.20 -12.47
N LYS A 159 11.00 1.26 -13.26
CA LYS A 159 10.51 1.36 -14.65
C LYS A 159 10.95 0.23 -15.57
N LYS A 160 12.08 -0.42 -15.28
CA LYS A 160 12.64 -1.53 -16.09
C LYS A 160 12.10 -2.90 -15.69
N THR A 161 11.40 -3.01 -14.54
CA THR A 161 10.89 -4.30 -14.07
C THR A 161 9.78 -4.80 -15.00
N LYS A 162 9.85 -6.08 -15.34
CA LYS A 162 8.80 -6.80 -16.07
C LYS A 162 8.14 -7.74 -15.05
N ASP A 163 6.88 -7.49 -14.73
CA ASP A 163 6.13 -8.29 -13.76
C ASP A 163 5.08 -9.14 -14.49
N ASP A 164 4.88 -10.37 -14.03
CA ASP A 164 3.76 -11.23 -14.40
C ASP A 164 2.65 -11.05 -13.36
N PHE A 165 1.47 -10.62 -13.81
CA PHE A 165 0.31 -10.40 -12.94
C PHE A 165 -0.62 -11.62 -12.88
N GLY A 166 -0.27 -12.71 -13.57
CA GLY A 166 -1.09 -13.91 -13.65
C GLY A 166 -2.40 -13.66 -14.42
N LYS A 167 -3.31 -14.62 -14.32
CA LYS A 167 -4.59 -14.62 -15.07
C LYS A 167 -5.75 -13.94 -14.34
N ASN A 168 -5.56 -13.52 -13.08
CA ASN A 168 -6.65 -13.01 -12.26
C ASN A 168 -6.78 -11.48 -12.30
N TYR A 169 -5.79 -10.78 -12.87
CA TYR A 169 -5.74 -9.32 -12.85
C TYR A 169 -5.39 -8.75 -14.23
N THR A 170 -5.94 -7.59 -14.51
CA THR A 170 -5.61 -6.79 -15.69
C THR A 170 -5.08 -5.43 -15.29
N ILE A 171 -4.21 -4.86 -16.13
CA ILE A 171 -3.72 -3.49 -15.94
C ILE A 171 -4.85 -2.54 -16.30
N ASN A 172 -5.39 -1.87 -15.29
CA ASN A 172 -6.38 -0.82 -15.48
C ASN A 172 -5.71 0.52 -15.86
N ARG A 173 -4.54 0.79 -15.27
CA ARG A 173 -3.76 2.01 -15.54
C ARG A 173 -2.28 1.78 -15.23
N SER A 174 -1.42 2.49 -15.94
CA SER A 174 0.01 2.55 -15.64
C SER A 174 0.51 3.99 -15.80
N ALA A 175 1.40 4.43 -14.89
CA ALA A 175 2.03 5.74 -14.94
C ALA A 175 3.52 5.64 -14.61
N ARG A 176 4.34 6.54 -15.13
CA ARG A 176 5.79 6.58 -14.90
C ARG A 176 6.20 7.93 -14.34
N TYR A 177 7.04 7.90 -13.30
CA TYR A 177 7.60 9.07 -12.64
C TYR A 177 9.10 8.86 -12.45
N GLY A 178 9.91 9.39 -13.35
CA GLY A 178 11.36 9.18 -13.35
C GLY A 178 11.73 7.70 -13.48
N ILE A 179 12.26 7.11 -12.41
CA ILE A 179 12.60 5.69 -12.34
C ILE A 179 11.47 4.80 -11.82
N SER A 180 10.41 5.40 -11.31
CA SER A 180 9.25 4.70 -10.75
C SER A 180 8.21 4.39 -11.82
N LYS A 181 7.64 3.20 -11.75
CA LYS A 181 6.47 2.75 -12.51
C LYS A 181 5.38 2.37 -11.51
N ILE A 182 4.21 2.98 -11.66
CA ILE A 182 3.02 2.69 -10.85
C ILE A 182 2.03 1.95 -11.73
N ILE A 183 1.52 0.84 -11.24
CA ILE A 183 0.59 -0.02 -11.95
C ILE A 183 -0.65 -0.19 -11.09
N PHE A 184 -1.80 0.10 -11.66
CA PHE A 184 -3.12 -0.11 -11.04
C PHE A 184 -3.73 -1.35 -11.67
N LEU A 185 -4.01 -2.36 -10.85
CA LEU A 185 -4.59 -3.62 -11.29
C LEU A 185 -6.03 -3.72 -10.79
N LYS A 186 -6.89 -4.26 -11.66
CA LYS A 186 -8.24 -4.71 -11.33
C LYS A 186 -8.34 -6.21 -11.47
N LYS A 187 -9.24 -6.79 -10.69
CA LYS A 187 -9.62 -8.19 -10.87
C LYS A 187 -10.32 -8.36 -12.22
N ILE A 188 -10.00 -9.44 -12.91
CA ILE A 188 -10.76 -9.91 -14.07
C ILE A 188 -12.01 -10.60 -13.53
N ASN A 189 -13.18 -10.17 -13.99
CA ASN A 189 -14.48 -10.77 -13.66
C ASN A 189 -14.69 -12.08 -14.42
#